data_593f3a2068d614c6419ff92dfa533c38
#
_entry.id   593f3a2068d614c6419ff92dfa533c38
#
_cell.length_a   1.000
_cell.length_b   1.000
_cell.length_c   1.000
_cell.angle_alpha   90.00
_cell.angle_beta   90.00
_cell.angle_gamma   90.00
#
_symmetry.space_group_name_H-M   'P 1'
#
loop_
_entity.id
_entity.type
_entity.pdbx_description
1 polymer ?
#
loop_
_entity_poly.entity_id
_entity_poly.type
_entity_poly.pdbx_seq_one_letter_code
_entity_poly.pdbx_strand_id
1 'polypeptide(L)'
;QAKMTFISVADELVLAVHNSTAEDPALCLASAGKIGNRDESGYDIAWCLNLEPYTALLNLECLFIAKGTNSPAGARLFIRYVTGGADGKSEGMKPFKKEGNWPVRDDVEDKKNPAKLSELGARANDLSAIYNIYPDVQDMWTYWLSKNPKMK
;
A
#
# COMPACT_ATOMS: atom_id res chain seq x y z
N GLN A 1 -0.82 5.00 -27.71
CA GLN A 1 -1.69 4.89 -26.52
C GLN A 1 -1.14 3.78 -25.65
N ALA A 2 -0.92 4.05 -24.36
CA ALA A 2 -0.52 3.01 -23.41
C ALA A 2 -1.61 1.93 -23.34
N LYS A 3 -1.20 0.68 -23.46
CA LYS A 3 -2.09 -0.47 -23.26
C LYS A 3 -2.33 -0.63 -21.77
N MET A 4 -3.55 -0.44 -21.32
CA MET A 4 -3.93 -0.61 -19.93
C MET A 4 -4.74 -1.90 -19.74
N THR A 5 -4.33 -2.71 -18.77
CA THR A 5 -4.99 -3.96 -18.41
C THR A 5 -5.38 -3.90 -16.94
N PHE A 6 -6.59 -4.31 -16.61
CA PHE A 6 -7.06 -4.40 -15.24
C PHE A 6 -7.02 -5.84 -14.77
N ILE A 7 -6.38 -6.05 -13.63
CA ILE A 7 -6.28 -7.34 -12.96
C ILE A 7 -6.80 -7.11 -11.54
N SER A 8 -7.80 -7.86 -11.13
CA SER A 8 -8.46 -7.70 -9.83
C SER A 8 -7.69 -8.31 -8.66
N VAL A 9 -6.74 -9.20 -8.94
CA VAL A 9 -5.94 -9.89 -7.92
C VAL A 9 -4.54 -9.30 -7.89
N ALA A 10 -4.15 -8.75 -6.74
CA ALA A 10 -2.88 -8.03 -6.60
C ALA A 10 -1.65 -8.91 -6.85
N ASP A 11 -1.71 -10.21 -6.53
CA ASP A 11 -0.61 -11.14 -6.79
C ASP A 11 -0.44 -11.42 -8.30
N GLU A 12 -1.54 -11.45 -9.04
CA GLU A 12 -1.51 -11.59 -10.51
C GLU A 12 -0.94 -10.33 -11.19
N LEU A 13 -1.18 -9.13 -10.62
CA LEU A 13 -0.55 -7.90 -11.10
C LEU A 13 0.96 -7.96 -11.00
N VAL A 14 1.47 -8.38 -9.85
CA VAL A 14 2.92 -8.51 -9.61
C VAL A 14 3.52 -9.59 -10.50
N LEU A 15 2.83 -10.71 -10.66
CA LEU A 15 3.25 -11.79 -11.57
C LEU A 15 3.29 -11.35 -13.04
N ALA A 16 2.34 -10.51 -13.47
CA ALA A 16 2.33 -9.97 -14.83
C ALA A 16 3.55 -9.07 -15.10
N VAL A 17 4.00 -8.30 -14.10
CA VAL A 17 5.23 -7.51 -14.21
C VAL A 17 6.46 -8.42 -14.26
N HIS A 18 6.54 -9.43 -13.40
CA HIS A 18 7.63 -10.41 -13.40
C HIS A 18 7.78 -11.12 -14.76
N ASN A 19 6.68 -11.47 -15.39
CA ASN A 19 6.65 -12.15 -16.69
C ASN A 19 6.80 -11.20 -17.89
N SER A 20 6.93 -9.91 -17.68
CA SER A 20 7.13 -8.95 -18.75
C SER A 20 8.55 -9.05 -19.34
N THR A 21 8.71 -8.59 -20.58
CA THR A 21 9.99 -8.63 -21.29
C THR A 21 10.47 -7.21 -21.61
N ALA A 22 11.72 -7.10 -22.07
CA ALA A 22 12.25 -5.82 -22.52
C ALA A 22 11.51 -5.27 -23.75
N GLU A 23 10.94 -6.15 -24.57
CA GLU A 23 10.16 -5.80 -25.77
C GLU A 23 8.71 -5.41 -25.42
N ASP A 24 8.14 -5.96 -24.34
CA ASP A 24 6.80 -5.64 -23.83
C ASP A 24 6.88 -5.41 -22.29
N PRO A 25 7.48 -4.30 -21.86
CA PRO A 25 7.69 -4.02 -20.45
C PRO A 25 6.35 -3.66 -19.78
N ALA A 26 6.14 -4.17 -18.57
CA ALA A 26 4.96 -3.87 -17.78
C ALA A 26 5.28 -3.04 -16.53
N LEU A 27 4.38 -2.14 -16.19
CA LEU A 27 4.36 -1.38 -14.95
C LEU A 27 3.02 -1.60 -14.27
N CYS A 28 3.02 -1.85 -12.97
CA CYS A 28 1.78 -1.95 -12.22
C CYS A 28 1.74 -1.02 -11.01
N LEU A 29 0.53 -0.73 -10.55
CA LEU A 29 0.26 -0.09 -9.27
C LEU A 29 -0.23 -1.16 -8.29
N ALA A 30 0.54 -1.43 -7.26
CA ALA A 30 0.23 -2.45 -6.26
C ALA A 30 0.53 -1.93 -4.84
N SER A 31 0.01 -2.62 -3.83
CA SER A 31 0.35 -2.30 -2.44
C SER A 31 1.80 -2.67 -2.13
N ALA A 32 2.42 -1.91 -1.23
CA ALA A 32 3.80 -2.12 -0.82
C ALA A 32 4.06 -3.56 -0.32
N GLY A 33 3.15 -4.13 0.46
CA GLY A 33 3.27 -5.49 0.96
C GLY A 33 3.40 -6.54 -0.15
N LYS A 34 2.73 -6.35 -1.27
CA LYS A 34 2.82 -7.27 -2.41
C LYS A 34 4.18 -7.22 -3.09
N ILE A 35 4.74 -6.03 -3.21
CA ILE A 35 6.07 -5.84 -3.79
C ILE A 35 7.16 -6.29 -2.81
N GLY A 36 7.00 -6.00 -1.52
CA GLY A 36 7.96 -6.37 -0.47
C GLY A 36 8.16 -7.89 -0.31
N ASN A 37 7.18 -8.69 -0.67
CA ASN A 37 7.27 -10.15 -0.63
C ASN A 37 7.84 -10.79 -1.91
N ARG A 38 8.26 -9.99 -2.88
CA ARG A 38 8.80 -10.48 -4.17
C ARG A 38 9.96 -11.46 -4.03
N ASP A 39 10.85 -11.19 -3.07
CA ASP A 39 12.04 -12.02 -2.86
C ASP A 39 11.65 -13.43 -2.37
N GLU A 40 10.63 -13.53 -1.52
CA GLU A 40 10.08 -14.81 -1.04
C GLU A 40 9.37 -15.58 -2.18
N SER A 41 8.83 -14.86 -3.16
CA SER A 41 8.17 -15.43 -4.33
C SER A 41 9.13 -15.72 -5.49
N GLY A 42 10.39 -15.27 -5.41
CA GLY A 42 11.37 -15.38 -6.48
C GLY A 42 11.08 -14.49 -7.71
N TYR A 43 10.32 -13.42 -7.54
CA TYR A 43 9.96 -12.51 -8.62
C TYR A 43 11.06 -11.48 -8.88
N ASP A 44 11.46 -11.34 -10.13
CA ASP A 44 12.37 -10.29 -10.58
C ASP A 44 11.56 -9.03 -10.91
N ILE A 45 11.35 -8.20 -9.88
CA ILE A 45 10.64 -6.91 -9.98
C ILE A 45 11.38 -5.85 -9.18
N ALA A 46 11.23 -4.60 -9.57
CA ALA A 46 11.87 -3.47 -8.93
C ALA A 46 10.85 -2.36 -8.60
N TRP A 47 11.19 -1.56 -7.59
CA TRP A 47 10.47 -0.34 -7.28
C TRP A 47 10.75 0.75 -8.30
N CYS A 48 9.72 1.45 -8.73
CA CYS A 48 9.84 2.68 -9.51
C CYS A 48 9.68 3.87 -8.56
N LEU A 49 10.80 4.38 -8.01
CA LEU A 49 10.79 5.41 -6.97
C LEU A 49 10.90 6.85 -7.51
N ASN A 50 11.08 7.03 -8.83
CA ASN A 50 11.37 8.33 -9.45
C ASN A 50 10.23 8.79 -10.37
N LEU A 51 8.99 8.60 -9.95
CA LEU A 51 7.82 9.05 -10.71
C LEU A 51 7.37 10.45 -10.23
N GLU A 52 7.38 11.41 -11.14
CA GLU A 52 6.79 12.72 -10.90
C GLU A 52 5.25 12.67 -11.13
N PRO A 53 4.46 13.41 -10.36
CA PRO A 53 4.82 14.37 -9.30
C PRO A 53 5.02 13.73 -7.92
N TYR A 54 4.84 12.43 -7.75
CA TYR A 54 5.05 11.71 -6.50
C TYR A 54 5.21 10.21 -6.73
N THR A 55 6.01 9.61 -5.88
CA THR A 55 6.35 8.18 -5.98
C THR A 55 5.20 7.25 -5.60
N ALA A 56 4.44 7.61 -4.58
CA ALA A 56 3.39 6.76 -4.05
C ALA A 56 2.28 7.56 -3.36
N LEU A 57 1.11 6.94 -3.26
CA LEU A 57 0.03 7.37 -2.39
C LEU A 57 0.14 6.61 -1.06
N LEU A 58 0.08 7.33 0.05
CA LEU A 58 0.00 6.72 1.36
C LEU A 58 -1.42 6.22 1.61
N ASN A 59 -1.56 4.91 1.70
CA ASN A 59 -2.76 4.27 2.21
C ASN A 59 -2.47 3.85 3.65
N LEU A 60 -2.95 4.64 4.60
CA LEU A 60 -2.67 4.43 6.01
C LEU A 60 -3.60 3.37 6.59
N GLU A 61 -3.01 2.34 7.17
CA GLU A 61 -3.74 1.42 8.02
C GLU A 61 -3.87 2.02 9.42
N CYS A 62 -5.09 2.15 9.90
CA CYS A 62 -5.39 2.81 11.17
C CYS A 62 -5.90 1.83 12.21
N LEU A 63 -5.42 1.98 13.44
CA LEU A 63 -5.94 1.29 14.62
C LEU A 63 -6.85 2.22 15.42
N PHE A 64 -8.01 1.75 15.79
CA PHE A 64 -8.95 2.51 16.61
C PHE A 64 -9.62 1.64 17.68
N ILE A 65 -10.15 2.28 18.71
CA ILE A 65 -10.88 1.62 19.78
C ILE A 65 -12.37 1.72 19.50
N ALA A 66 -13.04 0.58 19.36
CA ALA A 66 -14.48 0.56 19.15
C ALA A 66 -15.22 1.16 20.33
N LYS A 67 -16.21 2.01 20.04
CA LYS A 67 -17.11 2.56 21.09
C LYS A 67 -17.88 1.40 21.75
N GLY A 68 -17.85 1.37 23.07
CA GLY A 68 -18.55 0.34 23.85
C GLY A 68 -17.76 -0.97 24.02
N THR A 69 -16.47 -1.00 23.67
CA THR A 69 -15.63 -2.16 24.00
C THR A 69 -15.61 -2.45 25.49
N ASN A 70 -15.68 -3.73 25.86
CA ASN A 70 -15.57 -4.18 27.26
C ASN A 70 -14.13 -4.14 27.80
N SER A 71 -13.13 -3.89 26.93
CA SER A 71 -11.72 -3.86 27.32
C SER A 71 -10.96 -2.67 26.71
N PRO A 72 -11.32 -1.43 27.08
CA PRO A 72 -10.65 -0.26 26.52
C PRO A 72 -9.16 -0.16 26.89
N ALA A 73 -8.79 -0.63 28.07
CA ALA A 73 -7.39 -0.69 28.50
C ALA A 73 -6.59 -1.70 27.67
N GLY A 74 -7.14 -2.88 27.42
CA GLY A 74 -6.53 -3.90 26.55
C GLY A 74 -6.35 -3.40 25.11
N ALA A 75 -7.36 -2.73 24.56
CA ALA A 75 -7.27 -2.13 23.22
C ALA A 75 -6.16 -1.07 23.13
N ARG A 76 -6.02 -0.21 24.13
CA ARG A 76 -4.92 0.77 24.21
C ARG A 76 -3.56 0.10 24.33
N LEU A 77 -3.46 -0.97 25.12
CA LEU A 77 -2.23 -1.73 25.26
C LEU A 77 -1.82 -2.38 23.95
N PHE A 78 -2.78 -2.95 23.22
CA PHE A 78 -2.54 -3.54 21.89
C PHE A 78 -2.06 -2.48 20.89
N ILE A 79 -2.73 -1.35 20.80
CA ILE A 79 -2.29 -0.24 19.93
C ILE A 79 -0.86 0.16 20.27
N ARG A 80 -0.58 0.36 21.56
CA ARG A 80 0.76 0.74 22.02
C ARG A 80 1.81 -0.33 21.71
N TYR A 81 1.47 -1.59 21.82
CA TYR A 81 2.33 -2.71 21.45
C TYR A 81 2.63 -2.71 19.94
N VAL A 82 1.62 -2.56 19.08
CA VAL A 82 1.78 -2.54 17.63
C VAL A 82 2.56 -1.31 17.18
N THR A 83 2.27 -0.13 17.73
CA THR A 83 2.93 1.12 17.32
C THR A 83 4.32 1.33 17.93
N GLY A 84 4.82 0.42 18.75
CA GLY A 84 6.20 0.41 19.24
C GLY A 84 6.45 1.17 20.54
N GLY A 85 5.41 1.70 21.19
CA GLY A 85 5.57 2.39 22.46
C GLY A 85 6.56 3.57 22.38
N ALA A 86 7.25 3.83 23.49
CA ALA A 86 8.19 4.96 23.62
C ALA A 86 9.64 4.60 23.23
N ASP A 87 9.96 3.32 23.15
CA ASP A 87 11.32 2.81 22.91
C ASP A 87 11.65 2.51 21.45
N GLY A 88 10.71 2.75 20.52
CA GLY A 88 10.90 2.51 19.09
C GLY A 88 11.03 1.05 18.68
N LYS A 89 11.06 0.13 19.64
CA LYS A 89 11.23 -1.30 19.39
C LYS A 89 9.86 -1.97 19.31
N SER A 90 9.26 -1.97 18.14
CA SER A 90 7.96 -2.60 17.99
C SER A 90 8.03 -4.05 17.57
N GLU A 91 7.94 -4.94 18.54
CA GLU A 91 7.69 -6.35 18.27
C GLU A 91 6.36 -6.56 17.51
N GLY A 92 5.35 -5.75 17.83
CA GLY A 92 4.04 -5.77 17.20
C GLY A 92 4.05 -5.33 15.73
N MET A 93 5.08 -4.60 15.29
CA MET A 93 5.27 -4.23 13.88
C MET A 93 5.91 -5.32 13.03
N LYS A 94 6.54 -6.33 13.64
CA LYS A 94 7.24 -7.40 12.89
C LYS A 94 6.39 -8.09 11.83
N PRO A 95 5.13 -8.48 12.10
CA PRO A 95 4.30 -9.10 11.07
C PRO A 95 4.10 -8.20 9.84
N PHE A 96 3.79 -6.93 10.07
CA PHE A 96 3.57 -5.95 8.99
C PHE A 96 4.84 -5.71 8.17
N LYS A 97 5.98 -5.61 8.82
CA LYS A 97 7.29 -5.49 8.16
C LYS A 97 7.64 -6.73 7.36
N LYS A 98 7.30 -7.92 7.87
CA LYS A 98 7.51 -9.18 7.16
C LYS A 98 6.74 -9.18 5.83
N GLU A 99 5.57 -8.59 5.78
CA GLU A 99 4.76 -8.41 4.56
C GLU A 99 5.26 -7.29 3.65
N GLY A 100 6.29 -6.53 4.04
CA GLY A 100 6.85 -5.45 3.24
C GLY A 100 6.11 -4.11 3.37
N ASN A 101 5.20 -3.97 4.34
CA ASN A 101 4.58 -2.68 4.62
C ASN A 101 5.58 -1.71 5.25
N TRP A 102 5.53 -0.44 4.85
CA TRP A 102 6.37 0.60 5.44
C TRP A 102 5.94 0.92 6.87
N PRO A 103 6.85 0.91 7.86
CA PRO A 103 6.53 1.45 9.16
C PRO A 103 6.33 2.98 9.08
N VAL A 104 5.37 3.50 9.82
CA VAL A 104 5.13 4.96 9.91
C VAL A 104 6.15 5.68 10.79
N ARG A 105 7.04 4.94 11.45
CA ARG A 105 8.10 5.46 12.31
C ARG A 105 9.45 5.21 11.66
N ASP A 106 10.24 6.25 11.49
CA ASP A 106 11.58 6.18 10.91
C ASP A 106 12.63 5.49 11.79
N ASP A 107 12.36 5.36 13.10
CA ASP A 107 13.22 4.67 14.05
C ASP A 107 12.99 3.15 14.12
N VAL A 108 12.01 2.64 13.40
CA VAL A 108 11.77 1.20 13.26
C VAL A 108 12.60 0.67 12.11
N GLU A 109 13.48 -0.29 12.41
CA GLU A 109 14.33 -0.92 11.40
C GLU A 109 13.49 -1.60 10.31
N ASP A 110 13.77 -1.25 9.07
CA ASP A 110 13.16 -1.85 7.89
C ASP A 110 14.25 -2.19 6.86
N LYS A 111 14.44 -3.48 6.61
CA LYS A 111 15.46 -3.99 5.67
C LYS A 111 14.87 -4.42 4.32
N LYS A 112 13.54 -4.52 4.22
CA LYS A 112 12.86 -4.97 2.99
C LYS A 112 12.60 -3.85 2.00
N ASN A 113 12.38 -2.66 2.49
CA ASN A 113 12.04 -1.51 1.67
C ASN A 113 13.30 -0.72 1.27
N PRO A 114 13.33 -0.16 0.06
CA PRO A 114 14.54 0.45 -0.50
C PRO A 114 14.89 1.82 0.10
N ALA A 115 13.96 2.45 0.81
CA ALA A 115 14.11 3.75 1.43
C ALA A 115 13.20 3.84 2.66
N LYS A 116 13.42 4.82 3.52
CA LYS A 116 12.46 5.16 4.58
C LYS A 116 11.22 5.84 4.01
N LEU A 117 10.10 5.72 4.71
CA LEU A 117 8.85 6.36 4.30
C LEU A 117 9.00 7.89 4.15
N SER A 118 9.76 8.53 5.03
CA SER A 118 10.04 9.96 4.99
C SER A 118 10.90 10.40 3.78
N GLU A 119 11.65 9.48 3.20
CA GLU A 119 12.50 9.72 2.03
C GLU A 119 11.75 9.54 0.71
N LEU A 120 10.58 8.89 0.74
CA LEU A 120 9.72 8.76 -0.43
C LEU A 120 9.01 10.08 -0.70
N GLY A 121 8.86 10.45 -1.95
CA GLY A 121 7.97 11.53 -2.36
C GLY A 121 6.47 11.20 -2.18
N ALA A 122 6.15 10.31 -1.24
CA ALA A 122 4.81 9.83 -1.02
C ALA A 122 3.91 10.89 -0.38
N ARG A 123 2.65 10.96 -0.81
CA ARG A 123 1.67 11.92 -0.28
C ARG A 123 0.55 11.21 0.45
N ALA A 124 0.22 11.72 1.63
CA ALA A 124 -1.00 11.36 2.31
C ALA A 124 -2.22 11.91 1.55
N ASN A 125 -3.25 11.12 1.45
CA ASN A 125 -4.52 11.56 0.89
C ASN A 125 -5.17 12.61 1.80
N ASP A 126 -5.68 13.69 1.20
CA ASP A 126 -6.60 14.58 1.90
C ASP A 126 -7.97 13.90 1.99
N LEU A 127 -8.23 13.28 3.14
CA LEU A 127 -9.46 12.53 3.36
C LEU A 127 -10.70 13.43 3.31
N SER A 128 -10.59 14.71 3.67
CA SER A 128 -11.70 15.65 3.59
C SER A 128 -12.05 15.95 2.14
N ALA A 129 -11.04 16.22 1.31
CA ALA A 129 -11.25 16.43 -0.12
C ALA A 129 -11.83 15.17 -0.80
N ILE A 130 -11.28 13.99 -0.49
CA ILE A 130 -11.76 12.72 -1.03
C ILE A 130 -13.22 12.48 -0.63
N TYR A 131 -13.58 12.71 0.63
CA TYR A 131 -14.95 12.51 1.11
C TYR A 131 -15.95 13.38 0.35
N ASN A 132 -15.59 14.62 0.07
CA ASN A 132 -16.47 15.56 -0.64
C ASN A 132 -16.70 15.21 -2.11
N ILE A 133 -15.71 14.61 -2.78
CA ILE A 133 -15.80 14.23 -4.20
C ILE A 133 -16.11 12.74 -4.41
N TYR A 134 -16.17 11.95 -3.34
CA TYR A 134 -16.31 10.49 -3.44
C TYR A 134 -17.55 10.02 -4.23
N PRO A 135 -18.74 10.62 -4.03
CA PRO A 135 -19.90 10.25 -4.83
C PRO A 135 -19.69 10.45 -6.33
N ASP A 136 -19.14 11.60 -6.73
CA ASP A 136 -18.87 11.94 -8.13
C ASP A 136 -17.84 10.99 -8.75
N VAL A 137 -16.78 10.66 -8.01
CA VAL A 137 -15.77 9.69 -8.43
C VAL A 137 -16.38 8.30 -8.59
N GLN A 138 -17.25 7.89 -7.67
CA GLN A 138 -17.93 6.59 -7.73
C GLN A 138 -18.86 6.49 -8.94
N ASP A 139 -19.61 7.54 -9.24
CA ASP A 139 -20.50 7.61 -10.39
C ASP A 139 -19.70 7.58 -11.70
N MET A 140 -18.64 8.37 -11.79
CA MET A 140 -17.73 8.38 -12.93
C MET A 140 -17.10 6.99 -13.15
N TRP A 141 -16.64 6.33 -12.10
CA TRP A 141 -16.06 5.00 -12.15
C TRP A 141 -17.08 3.95 -12.63
N THR A 142 -18.30 4.00 -12.08
CA THR A 142 -19.40 3.10 -12.46
C THR A 142 -19.78 3.29 -13.93
N TYR A 143 -19.87 4.53 -14.39
CA TYR A 143 -20.10 4.85 -15.78
C TYR A 143 -18.99 4.29 -16.67
N TRP A 144 -17.75 4.50 -16.30
CA TRP A 144 -16.59 4.04 -17.07
C TRP A 144 -16.55 2.51 -17.18
N LEU A 145 -16.78 1.78 -16.07
CA LEU A 145 -16.88 0.32 -16.07
C LEU A 145 -18.03 -0.19 -16.95
N SER A 146 -19.14 0.54 -17.03
CA SER A 146 -20.27 0.16 -17.89
C SER A 146 -19.91 0.21 -19.38
N LYS A 147 -18.96 1.09 -19.75
CA LYS A 147 -18.47 1.24 -21.13
C LYS A 147 -17.30 0.30 -21.44
N ASN A 148 -16.70 -0.31 -20.45
CA ASN A 148 -15.53 -1.18 -20.57
C ASN A 148 -15.80 -2.56 -19.93
N PRO A 149 -16.71 -3.36 -20.46
CA PRO A 149 -17.18 -4.60 -19.83
C PRO A 149 -16.09 -5.68 -19.64
N LYS A 150 -14.96 -5.56 -20.37
CA LYS A 150 -13.79 -6.44 -20.20
C LYS A 150 -12.99 -6.15 -18.93
N MET A 151 -13.38 -5.12 -18.19
CA MET A 151 -12.72 -4.69 -16.95
C MET A 151 -13.55 -4.98 -15.69
N LYS A 152 -14.58 -5.82 -15.82
CA LYS A 152 -15.42 -6.28 -14.71
C LYS A 152 -14.88 -7.58 -14.12
#